data_8e246119b5e434f6f06a3204f1e88e34
#
_entry.id   8e246119b5e434f6f06a3204f1e88e34
#
_cell.length_a   1.000
_cell.length_b   1.000
_cell.length_c   1.000
_cell.angle_alpha   90.00
_cell.angle_beta   90.00
_cell.angle_gamma   90.00
#
_symmetry.space_group_name_H-M   'P 1'
#
loop_
_entity.id
_entity.type
_entity.pdbx_description
1 polymer ?
#
loop_
_entity_poly.entity_id
_entity_poly.type
_entity_poly.pdbx_seq_one_letter_code
_entity_poly.pdbx_strand_id
1 'polypeptide(L)'
;MIKKALLIVIVLGIIGIVALSARAPKEFVLKTARIDEASGIVRSILNEGILWTHNDSGGEASLYAIDTQGNLIATLQLPGIKNRDWEDIAIYKEPKSGESYLYVGEIGDNSARYPSVFVYKVPEPLFTDADSIYTAQSVEKIEITYEDGARDAEALFIDPHNADIYIISKREEQVGLYRVQAPDSKKTNKAVKTATLPLSWVTAADISPDGKKLLVKTYTSIWQYKLKRDKSGMIVAEGKPKTLPYRVEPQGEAICFDKKGKAYYTLSEAGLDSPQVLYYYK
;
A
#
# COMPACT_ATOMS: atom_id res chain seq x y z
N MET A 1 -12.64 -38.73 -68.26
CA MET A 1 -13.19 -37.93 -67.14
C MET A 1 -12.46 -38.37 -65.86
N ILE A 2 -11.48 -37.59 -65.44
CA ILE A 2 -10.63 -37.92 -64.27
C ILE A 2 -11.11 -37.03 -63.15
N LYS A 3 -11.68 -37.63 -62.11
CA LYS A 3 -12.07 -36.91 -60.87
C LYS A 3 -10.83 -36.62 -60.07
N LYS A 4 -10.45 -35.31 -59.86
CA LYS A 4 -9.44 -34.87 -58.95
C LYS A 4 -10.06 -34.85 -57.54
N ALA A 5 -9.59 -35.73 -56.67
CA ALA A 5 -9.87 -35.68 -55.24
C ALA A 5 -9.03 -34.58 -54.61
N LEU A 6 -9.68 -33.59 -53.99
CA LEU A 6 -9.03 -32.53 -53.25
C LEU A 6 -8.80 -33.02 -51.79
N LEU A 7 -7.55 -33.27 -51.44
CA LEU A 7 -7.14 -33.65 -50.08
C LEU A 7 -7.01 -32.39 -49.24
N ILE A 8 -7.97 -32.15 -48.35
CA ILE A 8 -7.91 -31.08 -47.39
C ILE A 8 -7.12 -31.59 -46.19
N VAL A 9 -5.88 -31.10 -46.03
CA VAL A 9 -5.06 -31.33 -44.83
C VAL A 9 -5.47 -30.31 -43.80
N ILE A 10 -6.22 -30.74 -42.78
CA ILE A 10 -6.52 -29.91 -41.59
C ILE A 10 -5.30 -29.98 -40.66
N VAL A 11 -4.49 -28.95 -40.66
CA VAL A 11 -3.43 -28.79 -39.67
C VAL A 11 -4.08 -28.23 -38.37
N LEU A 12 -4.39 -29.12 -37.45
CA LEU A 12 -4.75 -28.74 -36.07
C LEU A 12 -3.51 -28.22 -35.35
N GLY A 13 -3.32 -26.91 -35.38
CA GLY A 13 -2.34 -26.25 -34.56
C GLY A 13 -2.79 -26.32 -33.10
N ILE A 14 -2.18 -27.20 -32.30
CA ILE A 14 -2.32 -27.21 -30.86
C ILE A 14 -1.56 -25.96 -30.35
N ILE A 15 -2.29 -24.86 -30.15
CA ILE A 15 -1.78 -23.72 -29.37
C ILE A 15 -1.78 -24.19 -27.94
N GLY A 16 -0.63 -24.68 -27.49
CA GLY A 16 -0.40 -24.93 -26.06
C GLY A 16 -0.46 -23.61 -25.31
N ILE A 17 -1.62 -23.30 -24.75
CA ILE A 17 -1.74 -22.26 -23.72
C ILE A 17 -0.98 -22.79 -22.50
N VAL A 18 0.27 -22.39 -22.36
CA VAL A 18 0.98 -22.49 -21.08
C VAL A 18 0.29 -21.49 -20.17
N ALA A 19 -0.83 -21.92 -19.56
CA ALA A 19 -1.37 -21.25 -18.41
C ALA A 19 -0.28 -21.36 -17.32
N LEU A 20 0.51 -20.31 -17.12
CA LEU A 20 1.25 -20.16 -15.88
C LEU A 20 0.17 -20.20 -14.79
N SER A 21 0.05 -21.37 -14.13
CA SER A 21 -0.85 -21.58 -13.00
C SER A 21 -0.34 -20.67 -11.87
N ALA A 22 -0.74 -19.41 -11.88
CA ALA A 22 -0.59 -18.55 -10.71
C ALA A 22 -1.32 -19.27 -9.58
N ARG A 23 -0.58 -19.63 -8.55
CA ARG A 23 -1.14 -20.31 -7.39
C ARG A 23 -2.19 -19.38 -6.78
N ALA A 24 -3.41 -19.90 -6.56
CA ALA A 24 -4.46 -19.11 -5.91
C ALA A 24 -3.92 -18.52 -4.59
N PRO A 25 -4.29 -17.29 -4.24
CA PRO A 25 -3.90 -16.71 -2.97
C PRO A 25 -4.43 -17.53 -1.80
N LYS A 26 -3.76 -17.47 -0.66
CA LYS A 26 -4.36 -17.92 0.60
C LYS A 26 -5.30 -16.83 1.08
N GLU A 27 -6.42 -17.24 1.67
CA GLU A 27 -7.50 -16.36 2.10
C GLU A 27 -7.70 -16.51 3.60
N PHE A 28 -7.78 -15.39 4.32
CA PHE A 28 -8.00 -15.33 5.76
C PHE A 28 -9.05 -14.27 6.04
N VAL A 29 -10.23 -14.69 6.48
CA VAL A 29 -11.32 -13.78 6.86
C VAL A 29 -10.92 -13.04 8.14
N LEU A 30 -11.06 -11.72 8.17
CA LEU A 30 -10.86 -10.95 9.39
C LEU A 30 -11.92 -11.32 10.43
N LYS A 31 -11.47 -11.50 11.69
CA LYS A 31 -12.29 -11.95 12.80
C LYS A 31 -12.62 -10.81 13.77
N THR A 32 -12.78 -9.61 13.24
CA THR A 32 -13.13 -8.44 14.05
C THR A 32 -14.04 -7.51 13.27
N ALA A 33 -15.02 -6.95 13.95
CA ALA A 33 -15.89 -5.92 13.40
C ALA A 33 -15.33 -4.49 13.62
N ARG A 34 -14.13 -4.37 14.21
CA ARG A 34 -13.49 -3.07 14.44
C ARG A 34 -12.82 -2.50 13.18
N ILE A 35 -12.55 -3.37 12.22
CA ILE A 35 -11.98 -3.02 10.93
C ILE A 35 -13.11 -3.26 9.94
N ASP A 36 -13.76 -2.23 9.48
CA ASP A 36 -14.90 -2.26 8.55
C ASP A 36 -14.60 -1.56 7.24
N GLU A 37 -13.78 -0.52 7.27
CA GLU A 37 -13.34 0.26 6.13
C GLU A 37 -11.80 0.18 6.02
N ALA A 38 -11.26 -1.05 5.90
CA ALA A 38 -9.82 -1.27 5.88
C ALA A 38 -9.17 -0.57 4.68
N SER A 39 -8.39 0.46 4.95
CA SER A 39 -7.56 1.18 4.00
C SER A 39 -6.11 1.17 4.46
N GLY A 40 -5.19 0.80 3.58
CA GLY A 40 -3.78 0.64 3.91
C GLY A 40 -3.44 -0.59 4.77
N ILE A 41 -2.29 -1.18 4.50
CA ILE A 41 -1.73 -2.27 5.30
C ILE A 41 -0.20 -2.23 5.22
N VAL A 42 0.47 -2.50 6.34
CA VAL A 42 1.93 -2.61 6.35
C VAL A 42 2.39 -3.69 7.34
N ARG A 43 3.48 -4.36 7.01
CA ARG A 43 4.04 -5.39 7.87
C ARG A 43 4.80 -4.78 9.05
N SER A 44 4.49 -5.20 10.27
CA SER A 44 5.26 -4.86 11.48
C SER A 44 6.75 -5.20 11.35
N ILE A 45 7.60 -4.35 11.89
CA ILE A 45 9.05 -4.57 12.01
C ILE A 45 9.38 -5.17 13.38
N LEU A 46 8.72 -4.70 14.44
CA LEU A 46 9.00 -5.14 15.80
C LEU A 46 8.27 -6.43 16.17
N ASN A 47 7.07 -6.66 15.64
CA ASN A 47 6.22 -7.78 16.01
C ASN A 47 6.14 -8.79 14.86
N GLU A 48 6.74 -9.97 15.03
CA GLU A 48 6.79 -10.97 13.96
C GLU A 48 5.39 -11.54 13.66
N GLY A 49 5.05 -11.65 12.36
CA GLY A 49 3.77 -12.20 11.93
C GLY A 49 2.60 -11.21 12.05
N ILE A 50 2.87 -9.96 12.37
CA ILE A 50 1.86 -8.91 12.52
C ILE A 50 1.84 -7.97 11.30
N LEU A 51 0.63 -7.54 10.95
CA LEU A 51 0.33 -6.52 9.95
C LEU A 51 -0.44 -5.40 10.66
N TRP A 52 -0.09 -4.15 10.34
CA TRP A 52 -0.83 -2.97 10.78
C TRP A 52 -1.78 -2.53 9.67
N THR A 53 -2.98 -2.14 10.04
CA THR A 53 -3.99 -1.55 9.17
C THR A 53 -4.78 -0.47 9.93
N HIS A 54 -5.64 0.26 9.26
CA HIS A 54 -6.56 1.25 9.82
C HIS A 54 -7.86 1.25 9.02
N ASN A 55 -8.87 1.94 9.53
CA ASN A 55 -10.05 2.28 8.76
C ASN A 55 -9.82 3.61 8.01
N ASP A 56 -10.53 3.79 6.89
CA ASP A 56 -10.51 4.97 6.07
C ASP A 56 -10.97 6.22 6.86
N SER A 57 -12.10 6.77 6.63
CA SER A 57 -12.49 8.09 7.16
C SER A 57 -13.51 8.01 8.30
N GLY A 58 -13.55 9.06 9.14
CA GLY A 58 -14.64 9.31 10.10
C GLY A 58 -14.65 8.44 11.36
N GLY A 59 -13.80 7.43 11.46
CA GLY A 59 -13.68 6.55 12.61
C GLY A 59 -12.77 7.07 13.73
N GLU A 60 -12.49 6.22 14.71
CA GLU A 60 -11.48 6.49 15.74
C GLU A 60 -10.09 6.55 15.11
N ALA A 61 -9.27 7.50 15.55
CA ALA A 61 -7.86 7.55 15.15
C ALA A 61 -7.07 6.40 15.79
N SER A 62 -7.22 5.20 15.24
CA SER A 62 -6.68 3.95 15.76
C SER A 62 -6.05 3.11 14.66
N LEU A 63 -4.92 2.48 14.96
CA LEU A 63 -4.29 1.47 14.14
C LEU A 63 -4.57 0.09 14.72
N TYR A 64 -4.81 -0.86 13.88
CA TYR A 64 -5.15 -2.23 14.24
C TYR A 64 -4.03 -3.18 13.84
N ALA A 65 -3.52 -3.93 14.78
CA ALA A 65 -2.55 -4.99 14.56
C ALA A 65 -3.29 -6.31 14.36
N ILE A 66 -3.16 -6.89 13.18
CA ILE A 66 -3.73 -8.21 12.87
C ILE A 66 -2.61 -9.22 12.63
N ASP A 67 -2.86 -10.48 12.95
CA ASP A 67 -1.95 -11.54 12.55
C ASP A 67 -2.21 -11.99 11.10
N THR A 68 -1.34 -12.84 10.58
CA THR A 68 -1.48 -13.38 9.21
C THR A 68 -2.62 -14.38 9.03
N GLN A 69 -3.44 -14.61 10.07
CA GLN A 69 -4.65 -15.42 10.06
C GLN A 69 -5.93 -14.57 10.19
N GLY A 70 -5.79 -13.23 10.20
CA GLY A 70 -6.90 -12.28 10.32
C GLY A 70 -7.46 -12.10 11.74
N ASN A 71 -6.71 -12.50 12.78
CA ASN A 71 -7.10 -12.20 14.15
C ASN A 71 -6.60 -10.80 14.54
N LEU A 72 -7.45 -10.02 15.22
CA LEU A 72 -7.02 -8.77 15.85
C LEU A 72 -6.17 -9.11 17.08
N ILE A 73 -4.96 -8.54 17.14
CA ILE A 73 -3.98 -8.80 18.20
C ILE A 73 -3.84 -7.60 19.14
N ALA A 74 -3.86 -6.38 18.59
CA ALA A 74 -3.76 -5.17 19.40
C ALA A 74 -4.36 -3.98 18.67
N THR A 75 -4.64 -2.92 19.42
CA THR A 75 -5.07 -1.62 18.89
C THR A 75 -4.12 -0.55 19.41
N LEU A 76 -3.66 0.35 18.55
CA LEU A 76 -2.86 1.53 18.92
C LEU A 76 -3.70 2.79 18.67
N GLN A 77 -4.09 3.46 19.75
CA GLN A 77 -4.82 4.73 19.69
C GLN A 77 -3.88 5.91 19.51
N LEU A 78 -4.24 6.85 18.65
CA LEU A 78 -3.49 8.08 18.39
C LEU A 78 -4.19 9.27 19.07
N PRO A 79 -3.79 9.64 20.31
CA PRO A 79 -4.49 10.66 21.06
C PRO A 79 -4.34 12.04 20.39
N GLY A 80 -5.44 12.81 20.41
CA GLY A 80 -5.47 14.18 19.86
C GLY A 80 -5.52 14.27 18.35
N ILE A 81 -5.57 13.14 17.65
CA ILE A 81 -5.73 13.05 16.21
C ILE A 81 -7.21 12.76 15.89
N LYS A 82 -7.67 13.28 14.77
CA LYS A 82 -8.95 12.91 14.15
C LYS A 82 -8.64 12.20 12.84
N ASN A 83 -9.27 11.09 12.57
CA ASN A 83 -9.24 10.48 11.26
C ASN A 83 -10.20 11.27 10.34
N ARG A 84 -9.64 12.10 9.46
CA ARG A 84 -10.40 12.87 8.48
C ARG A 84 -10.59 12.05 7.20
N ASP A 85 -9.48 11.51 6.68
CA ASP A 85 -9.42 10.82 5.37
C ASP A 85 -8.07 10.07 5.30
N TRP A 86 -7.96 8.98 6.08
CA TRP A 86 -6.76 8.15 6.13
C TRP A 86 -6.77 7.12 5.00
N GLU A 87 -5.74 7.12 4.18
CA GLU A 87 -5.73 6.34 2.96
C GLU A 87 -4.74 5.17 2.99
N ASP A 88 -3.52 5.39 3.50
CA ASP A 88 -2.49 4.36 3.49
C ASP A 88 -1.58 4.45 4.70
N ILE A 89 -0.88 3.36 4.99
CA ILE A 89 0.07 3.25 6.10
C ILE A 89 1.39 2.67 5.62
N ALA A 90 2.49 3.29 6.03
CA ALA A 90 3.83 2.82 5.75
C ALA A 90 4.64 2.63 7.04
N ILE A 91 5.81 2.00 6.95
CA ILE A 91 6.68 1.77 8.08
C ILE A 91 8.13 2.10 7.73
N TYR A 92 8.86 2.60 8.73
CA TYR A 92 10.27 2.90 8.59
C TYR A 92 11.04 2.51 9.85
N LYS A 93 12.19 1.90 9.67
CA LYS A 93 13.13 1.63 10.76
C LYS A 93 14.29 2.60 10.69
N GLU A 94 14.47 3.41 11.73
CA GLU A 94 15.62 4.31 11.83
C GLU A 94 16.93 3.51 11.98
N PRO A 95 17.87 3.63 11.03
CA PRO A 95 19.07 2.80 11.05
C PRO A 95 19.98 3.03 12.24
N LYS A 96 19.99 4.26 12.81
CA LYS A 96 20.89 4.64 13.90
C LYS A 96 20.37 4.21 15.28
N SER A 97 19.10 4.46 15.56
CA SER A 97 18.48 4.10 16.85
C SER A 97 17.94 2.67 16.84
N GLY A 98 17.60 2.13 15.66
CA GLY A 98 16.90 0.86 15.53
C GLY A 98 15.40 0.95 15.83
N GLU A 99 14.89 2.14 16.14
CA GLU A 99 13.48 2.40 16.38
C GLU A 99 12.66 2.24 15.11
N SER A 100 11.45 1.74 15.26
CA SER A 100 10.48 1.59 14.18
C SER A 100 9.35 2.59 14.32
N TYR A 101 8.91 3.15 13.20
CA TYR A 101 7.83 4.13 13.15
C TYR A 101 6.81 3.78 12.10
N LEU A 102 5.54 3.89 12.45
CA LEU A 102 4.41 3.84 11.53
C LEU A 102 4.14 5.24 10.99
N TYR A 103 3.80 5.34 9.72
CA TYR A 103 3.44 6.57 9.03
C TYR A 103 2.04 6.41 8.46
N VAL A 104 1.09 7.20 8.95
CA VAL A 104 -0.31 7.16 8.52
C VAL A 104 -0.59 8.35 7.63
N GLY A 105 -1.06 8.10 6.42
CA GLY A 105 -1.34 9.12 5.43
C GLY A 105 -2.76 9.65 5.53
N GLU A 106 -2.97 10.85 6.11
CA GLU A 106 -4.20 11.64 5.95
C GLU A 106 -4.07 12.46 4.67
N ILE A 107 -4.15 11.78 3.54
CA ILE A 107 -3.81 12.30 2.22
C ILE A 107 -4.98 12.32 1.24
N GLY A 108 -6.14 11.77 1.63
CA GLY A 108 -7.38 11.82 0.89
C GLY A 108 -7.89 13.26 0.74
N ASP A 109 -8.35 13.58 -0.46
CA ASP A 109 -8.99 14.86 -0.82
C ASP A 109 -9.79 14.68 -2.11
N ASN A 110 -10.86 13.93 -2.03
CA ASN A 110 -11.76 13.58 -3.14
C ASN A 110 -12.16 14.76 -4.04
N SER A 111 -12.08 15.97 -3.53
CA SER A 111 -12.45 17.20 -4.23
C SER A 111 -11.27 18.12 -4.55
N ALA A 112 -10.05 17.70 -4.23
CA ALA A 112 -8.82 18.48 -4.41
C ALA A 112 -8.94 19.93 -3.85
N ARG A 113 -9.39 20.07 -2.59
CA ARG A 113 -9.70 21.36 -1.97
C ARG A 113 -8.79 21.72 -0.80
N TYR A 114 -8.13 20.73 -0.19
CA TYR A 114 -7.30 21.00 0.97
C TYR A 114 -5.97 21.62 0.58
N PRO A 115 -5.61 22.77 1.20
CA PRO A 115 -4.32 23.40 0.91
C PRO A 115 -3.14 22.56 1.36
N SER A 116 -3.35 21.69 2.36
CA SER A 116 -2.34 20.74 2.86
C SER A 116 -2.97 19.41 3.26
N VAL A 117 -2.17 18.37 3.18
CA VAL A 117 -2.44 17.04 3.70
C VAL A 117 -1.44 16.72 4.81
N PHE A 118 -1.63 15.60 5.51
CA PHE A 118 -0.81 15.29 6.67
C PHE A 118 -0.33 13.84 6.63
N VAL A 119 0.85 13.61 7.21
CA VAL A 119 1.33 12.28 7.55
C VAL A 119 1.63 12.25 9.04
N TYR A 120 1.04 11.30 9.76
CA TYR A 120 1.28 11.09 11.18
C TYR A 120 2.35 10.03 11.39
N LYS A 121 3.45 10.40 12.01
CA LYS A 121 4.54 9.49 12.39
C LYS A 121 4.40 9.11 13.85
N VAL A 122 4.32 7.81 14.12
CA VAL A 122 4.11 7.24 15.47
C VAL A 122 5.14 6.15 15.75
N PRO A 123 5.72 6.08 16.95
CA PRO A 123 6.55 4.93 17.31
C PRO A 123 5.74 3.63 17.25
N GLU A 124 6.29 2.61 16.59
CA GLU A 124 5.69 1.29 16.59
C GLU A 124 5.84 0.65 17.98
N PRO A 125 4.76 0.22 18.66
CA PRO A 125 4.88 -0.45 19.94
C PRO A 125 5.34 -1.89 19.78
N LEU A 126 6.15 -2.37 20.73
CA LEU A 126 6.38 -3.80 20.93
C LEU A 126 5.25 -4.35 21.81
N PHE A 127 4.58 -5.41 21.36
CA PHE A 127 3.51 -6.02 22.14
C PHE A 127 4.08 -6.91 23.23
N THR A 128 3.48 -6.80 24.42
CA THR A 128 3.74 -7.71 25.54
C THR A 128 2.58 -8.66 25.79
N ASP A 129 1.36 -8.23 25.44
CA ASP A 129 0.13 -8.98 25.70
C ASP A 129 -0.80 -8.90 24.46
N ALA A 130 -1.52 -9.98 24.20
CA ALA A 130 -2.56 -10.02 23.19
C ALA A 130 -3.81 -9.23 23.64
N ASP A 131 -4.62 -8.80 22.67
CA ASP A 131 -5.87 -8.03 22.86
C ASP A 131 -5.71 -6.71 23.62
N SER A 132 -4.49 -6.18 23.68
CA SER A 132 -4.20 -4.94 24.39
C SER A 132 -4.50 -3.69 23.57
N ILE A 133 -4.96 -2.66 24.28
CA ILE A 133 -5.11 -1.32 23.73
C ILE A 133 -3.90 -0.50 24.18
N TYR A 134 -3.11 -0.08 23.24
CA TYR A 134 -1.97 0.79 23.43
C TYR A 134 -2.36 2.22 23.08
N THR A 135 -1.74 3.18 23.76
CA THR A 135 -1.85 4.61 23.42
C THR A 135 -0.49 5.07 22.92
N ALA A 136 -0.44 5.73 21.76
CA ALA A 136 0.79 6.25 21.20
C ALA A 136 1.42 7.25 22.16
N GLN A 137 2.70 7.05 22.47
CA GLN A 137 3.46 7.92 23.39
C GLN A 137 3.71 9.30 22.79
N SER A 138 3.81 9.36 21.47
CA SER A 138 3.95 10.59 20.71
C SER A 138 3.37 10.42 19.32
N VAL A 139 2.85 11.51 18.75
CA VAL A 139 2.42 11.59 17.36
C VAL A 139 3.04 12.83 16.74
N GLU A 140 3.94 12.65 15.78
CA GLU A 140 4.47 13.75 14.99
C GLU A 140 3.56 13.99 13.79
N LYS A 141 3.02 15.20 13.67
CA LYS A 141 2.21 15.63 12.52
C LYS A 141 3.10 16.30 11.49
N ILE A 142 3.24 15.71 10.31
CA ILE A 142 4.01 16.24 9.19
C ILE A 142 3.03 16.86 8.20
N GLU A 143 3.04 18.19 8.10
CA GLU A 143 2.23 18.93 7.14
C GLU A 143 2.89 18.96 5.77
N ILE A 144 2.12 18.68 4.71
CA ILE A 144 2.61 18.56 3.34
C ILE A 144 1.73 19.36 2.39
N THR A 145 2.36 20.13 1.50
CA THR A 145 1.71 20.81 0.36
C THR A 145 2.28 20.27 -0.94
N TYR A 146 1.43 20.05 -1.94
CA TYR A 146 1.90 19.68 -3.28
C TYR A 146 2.39 20.91 -4.03
N GLU A 147 3.47 20.77 -4.80
CA GLU A 147 4.05 21.90 -5.54
C GLU A 147 3.14 22.42 -6.67
N ASP A 148 2.28 21.58 -7.18
CA ASP A 148 1.41 21.81 -8.33
C ASP A 148 -0.09 21.81 -7.98
N GLY A 149 -0.42 22.03 -6.69
CA GLY A 149 -1.79 22.22 -6.19
C GLY A 149 -2.40 21.00 -5.53
N ALA A 150 -3.53 21.22 -4.85
CA ALA A 150 -4.28 20.20 -4.12
C ALA A 150 -4.67 19.02 -5.03
N ARG A 151 -4.72 17.82 -4.46
CA ARG A 151 -5.07 16.59 -5.17
C ARG A 151 -5.50 15.48 -4.23
N ASP A 152 -6.25 14.57 -4.78
CA ASP A 152 -6.59 13.31 -4.16
C ASP A 152 -5.43 12.31 -4.28
N ALA A 153 -5.07 11.67 -3.18
CA ALA A 153 -4.00 10.68 -3.14
C ALA A 153 -4.34 9.57 -2.14
N GLU A 154 -4.03 8.34 -2.49
CA GLU A 154 -4.39 7.17 -1.69
C GLU A 154 -3.24 6.17 -1.52
N ALA A 155 -2.02 6.54 -1.87
CA ALA A 155 -0.90 5.63 -1.71
C ALA A 155 0.30 6.34 -1.10
N LEU A 156 0.89 5.69 -0.09
CA LEU A 156 2.01 6.21 0.69
C LEU A 156 3.08 5.13 0.87
N PHE A 157 4.33 5.48 0.67
CA PHE A 157 5.44 4.63 1.11
C PHE A 157 6.62 5.47 1.60
N ILE A 158 7.45 4.88 2.44
CA ILE A 158 8.64 5.52 3.01
C ILE A 158 9.90 4.85 2.47
N ASP A 159 10.82 5.65 1.96
CA ASP A 159 12.12 5.14 1.51
C ASP A 159 12.90 4.54 2.69
N PRO A 160 13.21 3.23 2.68
CA PRO A 160 13.85 2.55 3.81
C PRO A 160 15.30 2.99 4.06
N HIS A 161 15.89 3.83 3.19
CA HIS A 161 17.28 4.27 3.31
C HIS A 161 17.42 5.68 3.90
N ASN A 162 16.44 6.57 3.70
CA ASN A 162 16.58 7.99 4.06
C ASN A 162 15.30 8.61 4.66
N ALA A 163 14.25 7.82 4.86
CA ALA A 163 12.96 8.27 5.39
C ALA A 163 12.22 9.31 4.53
N ASP A 164 12.57 9.48 3.27
CA ASP A 164 11.77 10.32 2.38
C ASP A 164 10.36 9.75 2.24
N ILE A 165 9.36 10.62 2.30
CA ILE A 165 7.96 10.23 2.09
C ILE A 165 7.66 10.30 0.59
N TYR A 166 7.02 9.26 0.07
CA TYR A 166 6.50 9.24 -1.29
C TYR A 166 4.98 9.07 -1.25
N ILE A 167 4.29 9.87 -2.07
CA ILE A 167 2.83 9.85 -2.21
C ILE A 167 2.49 9.68 -3.69
N ILE A 168 1.50 8.83 -3.99
CA ILE A 168 0.98 8.65 -5.34
C ILE A 168 -0.46 9.16 -5.38
N SER A 169 -0.77 10.05 -6.32
CA SER A 169 -2.13 10.54 -6.51
C SER A 169 -3.06 9.47 -7.10
N LYS A 170 -4.38 9.69 -7.07
CA LYS A 170 -5.38 8.66 -7.44
C LYS A 170 -6.03 8.88 -8.80
N ARG A 171 -6.51 10.09 -9.06
CA ARG A 171 -7.58 10.32 -10.05
C ARG A 171 -7.12 10.75 -11.43
N GLU A 172 -5.90 11.22 -11.58
CA GLU A 172 -5.38 11.65 -12.88
C GLU A 172 -5.32 10.47 -13.85
N GLU A 173 -5.44 10.73 -15.15
CA GLU A 173 -5.24 9.72 -16.20
C GLU A 173 -3.86 9.07 -16.11
N GLN A 174 -2.87 9.85 -15.70
CA GLN A 174 -1.53 9.41 -15.34
C GLN A 174 -1.18 9.99 -13.98
N VAL A 175 -1.21 9.16 -12.94
CA VAL A 175 -1.01 9.62 -11.56
C VAL A 175 0.40 10.15 -11.32
N GLY A 176 0.51 11.15 -10.46
CA GLY A 176 1.77 11.74 -10.03
C GLY A 176 2.42 10.93 -8.91
N LEU A 177 3.74 10.76 -8.99
CA LEU A 177 4.58 10.31 -7.87
C LEU A 177 5.27 11.54 -7.28
N TYR A 178 4.98 11.82 -6.01
CA TYR A 178 5.50 12.97 -5.28
C TYR A 178 6.45 12.53 -4.18
N ARG A 179 7.52 13.31 -3.98
CA ARG A 179 8.52 13.08 -2.92
C ARG A 179 8.55 14.25 -1.97
N VAL A 180 8.53 13.96 -0.68
CA VAL A 180 8.88 14.88 0.41
C VAL A 180 10.27 14.47 0.90
N GLN A 181 11.26 15.27 0.58
CA GLN A 181 12.64 15.01 0.99
C GLN A 181 12.88 15.47 2.42
N ALA A 182 13.49 14.61 3.24
CA ALA A 182 13.87 14.91 4.62
C ALA A 182 12.71 15.59 5.40
N PRO A 183 11.57 14.92 5.57
CA PRO A 183 10.37 15.50 6.17
C PRO A 183 10.66 16.00 7.59
N ASP A 184 10.09 17.15 7.92
CA ASP A 184 10.27 17.84 9.21
C ASP A 184 8.89 18.23 9.77
N SER A 185 8.55 17.75 10.96
CA SER A 185 7.26 18.02 11.62
C SER A 185 7.11 19.45 12.14
N LYS A 186 8.20 20.25 12.14
CA LYS A 186 8.22 21.64 12.64
C LYS A 186 7.92 22.68 11.56
N LYS A 187 7.75 22.26 10.30
CA LYS A 187 7.47 23.14 9.18
C LYS A 187 6.56 22.47 8.16
N THR A 188 5.93 23.27 7.31
CA THR A 188 5.25 22.76 6.13
C THR A 188 6.26 22.24 5.10
N ASN A 189 6.07 21.01 4.68
CA ASN A 189 6.93 20.34 3.71
C ASN A 189 6.33 20.43 2.31
N LYS A 190 7.17 20.41 1.29
CA LYS A 190 6.74 20.42 -0.10
C LYS A 190 6.87 19.03 -0.71
N ALA A 191 5.80 18.50 -1.23
CA ALA A 191 5.79 17.31 -2.06
C ALA A 191 6.07 17.72 -3.52
N VAL A 192 7.24 17.32 -4.03
CA VAL A 192 7.71 17.63 -5.37
C VAL A 192 7.42 16.45 -6.30
N LYS A 193 6.81 16.71 -7.44
CA LYS A 193 6.52 15.69 -8.45
C LYS A 193 7.80 15.17 -9.08
N THR A 194 8.08 13.88 -8.91
CA THR A 194 9.30 13.23 -9.41
C THR A 194 9.07 12.39 -10.65
N ALA A 195 7.85 11.91 -10.84
CA ALA A 195 7.48 11.10 -11.99
C ALA A 195 5.96 11.11 -12.22
N THR A 196 5.54 10.58 -13.36
CA THR A 196 4.18 10.14 -13.63
C THR A 196 4.18 8.63 -13.86
N LEU A 197 3.13 7.97 -13.39
CA LEU A 197 2.90 6.55 -13.66
C LEU A 197 1.71 6.44 -14.64
N PRO A 198 1.80 5.56 -15.66
CA PRO A 198 0.70 5.37 -16.62
C PRO A 198 -0.42 4.51 -16.00
N LEU A 199 -0.91 4.95 -14.86
CA LEU A 199 -1.95 4.32 -14.05
C LEU A 199 -2.95 5.40 -13.63
N SER A 200 -4.17 4.96 -13.36
CA SER A 200 -5.23 5.77 -12.74
C SER A 200 -5.91 4.92 -11.67
N TRP A 201 -6.61 5.57 -10.73
CA TRP A 201 -7.28 4.89 -9.62
C TRP A 201 -6.33 4.04 -8.76
N VAL A 202 -5.17 4.59 -8.48
CA VAL A 202 -4.23 3.99 -7.52
C VAL A 202 -4.84 4.07 -6.12
N THR A 203 -4.80 2.95 -5.40
CA THR A 203 -5.43 2.81 -4.07
C THR A 203 -4.42 2.47 -2.97
N ALA A 204 -3.23 1.96 -3.28
CA ALA A 204 -2.20 1.69 -2.29
C ALA A 204 -0.84 1.47 -2.94
N ALA A 205 0.22 1.62 -2.16
CA ALA A 205 1.57 1.26 -2.57
C ALA A 205 2.43 0.78 -1.39
N ASP A 206 3.39 -0.10 -1.66
CA ASP A 206 4.40 -0.46 -0.67
C ASP A 206 5.76 -0.71 -1.31
N ILE A 207 6.80 -0.32 -0.60
CA ILE A 207 8.19 -0.54 -1.02
C ILE A 207 8.80 -1.75 -0.32
N SER A 208 9.53 -2.58 -1.08
CA SER A 208 10.20 -3.74 -0.49
C SER A 208 11.21 -3.32 0.59
N PRO A 209 11.47 -4.17 1.61
CA PRO A 209 12.39 -3.85 2.69
C PRO A 209 13.81 -3.48 2.26
N ASP A 210 14.23 -3.95 1.08
CA ASP A 210 15.54 -3.62 0.48
C ASP A 210 15.50 -2.37 -0.44
N GLY A 211 14.35 -1.73 -0.57
CA GLY A 211 14.15 -0.53 -1.38
C GLY A 211 14.26 -0.74 -2.89
N LYS A 212 14.23 -2.00 -3.37
CA LYS A 212 14.49 -2.32 -4.80
C LYS A 212 13.23 -2.60 -5.61
N LYS A 213 12.08 -2.70 -4.97
CA LYS A 213 10.80 -2.95 -5.63
C LYS A 213 9.72 -2.06 -5.03
N LEU A 214 8.79 -1.64 -5.87
CA LEU A 214 7.59 -0.92 -5.47
C LEU A 214 6.37 -1.71 -5.97
N LEU A 215 5.43 -1.99 -5.10
CA LEU A 215 4.09 -2.40 -5.47
C LEU A 215 3.22 -1.15 -5.61
N VAL A 216 2.42 -1.10 -6.66
CA VAL A 216 1.37 -0.10 -6.84
C VAL A 216 0.10 -0.85 -7.16
N LYS A 217 -0.93 -0.63 -6.38
CA LYS A 217 -2.23 -1.24 -6.54
C LYS A 217 -3.25 -0.25 -7.09
N THR A 218 -4.13 -0.75 -7.93
CA THR A 218 -5.38 -0.10 -8.34
C THR A 218 -6.54 -1.00 -7.94
N TYR A 219 -7.77 -0.59 -8.12
CA TYR A 219 -8.92 -1.48 -7.86
C TYR A 219 -8.89 -2.80 -8.64
N THR A 220 -8.25 -2.84 -9.80
CA THR A 220 -8.30 -3.99 -10.71
C THR A 220 -6.97 -4.68 -10.98
N SER A 221 -5.85 -4.11 -10.53
CA SER A 221 -4.53 -4.59 -10.93
C SER A 221 -3.46 -4.28 -9.88
N ILE A 222 -2.42 -5.11 -9.83
CA ILE A 222 -1.21 -4.85 -9.04
C ILE A 222 -0.03 -4.81 -10.00
N TRP A 223 0.78 -3.77 -9.85
CA TRP A 223 1.98 -3.53 -10.63
C TRP A 223 3.23 -3.56 -9.75
N GLN A 224 4.25 -4.29 -10.16
CA GLN A 224 5.55 -4.29 -9.50
C GLN A 224 6.58 -3.58 -10.38
N TYR A 225 7.11 -2.50 -9.87
CA TYR A 225 8.23 -1.76 -10.45
C TYR A 225 9.55 -2.26 -9.85
N LYS A 226 10.59 -2.37 -10.67
CA LYS A 226 11.97 -2.41 -10.18
C LYS A 226 12.41 -0.98 -9.91
N LEU A 227 13.14 -0.79 -8.83
CA LEU A 227 13.64 0.51 -8.41
C LEU A 227 15.16 0.55 -8.46
N LYS A 228 15.69 1.71 -8.79
CA LYS A 228 17.09 2.09 -8.62
C LYS A 228 17.17 3.49 -8.02
N ARG A 229 18.37 3.89 -7.64
CA ARG A 229 18.61 5.27 -7.19
C ARG A 229 19.39 6.01 -8.27
N ASP A 230 19.01 7.24 -8.51
CA ASP A 230 19.77 8.15 -9.31
C ASP A 230 20.99 8.72 -8.54
N LYS A 231 21.75 9.61 -9.15
CA LYS A 231 22.93 10.23 -8.53
C LYS A 231 22.61 11.11 -7.31
N SER A 232 21.37 11.56 -7.18
CA SER A 232 20.88 12.33 -6.01
C SER A 232 20.37 11.43 -4.87
N GLY A 233 20.35 10.11 -5.06
CA GLY A 233 19.78 9.13 -4.12
C GLY A 233 18.26 8.99 -4.22
N MET A 234 17.61 9.68 -5.16
CA MET A 234 16.17 9.59 -5.39
C MET A 234 15.79 8.24 -6.03
N ILE A 235 14.67 7.69 -5.59
CA ILE A 235 14.10 6.48 -6.18
C ILE A 235 13.57 6.77 -7.58
N VAL A 236 13.96 5.95 -8.54
CA VAL A 236 13.46 5.99 -9.92
C VAL A 236 13.09 4.57 -10.38
N ALA A 237 12.03 4.47 -11.16
CA ALA A 237 11.62 3.20 -11.75
C ALA A 237 12.62 2.75 -12.84
N GLU A 238 12.89 1.43 -12.89
CA GLU A 238 13.77 0.82 -13.89
C GLU A 238 12.99 -0.13 -14.80
N GLY A 239 12.95 0.20 -16.08
CA GLY A 239 12.27 -0.61 -17.09
C GLY A 239 10.74 -0.60 -16.96
N LYS A 240 10.10 -1.58 -17.60
CA LYS A 240 8.63 -1.73 -17.54
C LYS A 240 8.21 -2.49 -16.29
N PRO A 241 7.11 -2.08 -15.63
CA PRO A 241 6.59 -2.82 -14.48
C PRO A 241 6.04 -4.19 -14.93
N LYS A 242 5.94 -5.09 -13.96
CA LYS A 242 5.27 -6.39 -14.13
C LYS A 242 3.89 -6.32 -13.49
N THR A 243 2.89 -6.86 -14.18
CA THR A 243 1.59 -7.15 -13.55
C THR A 243 1.75 -8.39 -12.68
N LEU A 244 1.22 -8.34 -11.48
CA LEU A 244 1.23 -9.45 -10.53
C LEU A 244 -0.16 -10.11 -10.44
N PRO A 245 -0.24 -11.39 -10.00
CA PRO A 245 -1.51 -12.03 -9.72
C PRO A 245 -2.34 -11.21 -8.74
N TYR A 246 -3.61 -11.03 -9.04
CA TYR A 246 -4.56 -10.32 -8.19
C TYR A 246 -5.97 -10.85 -8.38
N ARG A 247 -6.63 -11.21 -7.28
CA ARG A 247 -8.06 -11.44 -7.24
C ARG A 247 -8.73 -10.11 -6.92
N VAL A 248 -9.52 -9.59 -7.84
CA VAL A 248 -10.20 -8.31 -7.66
C VAL A 248 -11.10 -8.38 -6.42
N GLU A 249 -10.90 -7.47 -5.51
CA GLU A 249 -11.63 -7.30 -4.26
C GLU A 249 -12.71 -6.23 -4.43
N PRO A 250 -13.82 -6.25 -3.64
CA PRO A 250 -14.91 -5.28 -3.78
C PRO A 250 -14.44 -3.82 -3.67
N GLN A 251 -13.67 -3.49 -2.63
CA GLN A 251 -12.95 -2.22 -2.43
C GLN A 251 -11.57 -2.53 -1.89
N GLY A 252 -10.71 -3.01 -2.80
CA GLY A 252 -9.37 -3.38 -2.41
C GLY A 252 -8.47 -2.15 -2.33
N GLU A 253 -8.12 -1.71 -1.12
CA GLU A 253 -7.40 -0.46 -0.88
C GLU A 253 -6.10 -0.63 -0.09
N ALA A 254 -5.66 -1.87 0.10
CA ALA A 254 -4.45 -2.12 0.86
C ALA A 254 -3.51 -3.12 0.17
N ILE A 255 -2.20 -2.88 0.27
CA ILE A 255 -1.17 -3.81 -0.20
C ILE A 255 0.12 -3.66 0.62
N CYS A 256 0.77 -4.78 0.96
CA CYS A 256 2.13 -4.72 1.48
C CYS A 256 2.97 -5.95 1.10
N PHE A 257 4.29 -5.77 1.06
CA PHE A 257 5.23 -6.88 0.92
C PHE A 257 5.29 -7.77 2.17
N ASP A 258 5.65 -9.02 1.96
CA ASP A 258 6.11 -9.88 3.04
C ASP A 258 7.50 -9.44 3.57
N LYS A 259 7.94 -10.03 4.69
CA LYS A 259 9.25 -9.75 5.32
C LYS A 259 10.44 -9.89 4.36
N LYS A 260 10.31 -10.70 3.30
CA LYS A 260 11.40 -10.97 2.35
C LYS A 260 11.27 -10.17 1.06
N GLY A 261 10.23 -9.36 0.89
CA GLY A 261 9.96 -8.65 -0.37
C GLY A 261 9.74 -9.58 -1.57
N LYS A 262 9.19 -10.78 -1.33
CA LYS A 262 8.99 -11.82 -2.35
C LYS A 262 7.53 -12.17 -2.57
N ALA A 263 6.71 -12.02 -1.55
CA ALA A 263 5.29 -12.23 -1.51
C ALA A 263 4.60 -10.94 -1.06
N TYR A 264 3.29 -10.88 -1.12
CA TYR A 264 2.54 -9.69 -0.71
C TYR A 264 1.18 -10.07 -0.16
N TYR A 265 0.64 -9.16 0.63
CA TYR A 265 -0.71 -9.21 1.18
C TYR A 265 -1.56 -8.13 0.53
N THR A 266 -2.86 -8.39 0.38
CA THR A 266 -3.88 -7.37 0.09
C THR A 266 -5.02 -7.50 1.08
N LEU A 267 -5.71 -6.38 1.31
CA LEU A 267 -6.88 -6.31 2.16
C LEU A 267 -7.87 -5.34 1.53
N SER A 268 -9.16 -5.59 1.73
CA SER A 268 -10.23 -4.73 1.26
C SER A 268 -11.13 -4.29 2.40
N GLU A 269 -11.93 -3.27 2.14
CA GLU A 269 -13.09 -2.96 2.97
C GLU A 269 -14.10 -4.12 2.99
N ALA A 270 -15.04 -4.06 3.93
CA ALA A 270 -16.19 -4.94 3.93
C ALA A 270 -17.09 -4.64 2.72
N GLY A 271 -17.42 -5.66 1.95
CA GLY A 271 -18.51 -5.53 0.97
C GLY A 271 -19.88 -5.59 1.67
N LEU A 272 -20.94 -5.13 1.00
CA LEU A 272 -22.31 -5.14 1.54
C LEU A 272 -22.74 -6.50 2.12
N ASP A 273 -22.27 -7.61 1.55
CA ASP A 273 -22.60 -8.98 1.96
C ASP A 273 -21.36 -9.89 2.07
N SER A 274 -20.16 -9.33 2.14
CA SER A 274 -18.92 -10.11 2.21
C SER A 274 -17.98 -9.57 3.27
N PRO A 275 -17.37 -10.47 4.08
CA PRO A 275 -16.40 -10.06 5.09
C PRO A 275 -15.11 -9.58 4.43
N GLN A 276 -14.32 -8.79 5.16
CA GLN A 276 -12.96 -8.48 4.76
C GLN A 276 -12.12 -9.75 4.72
N VAL A 277 -11.31 -9.86 3.68
CA VAL A 277 -10.41 -10.99 3.48
C VAL A 277 -8.99 -10.49 3.29
N LEU A 278 -8.10 -10.98 4.14
CA LEU A 278 -6.66 -10.83 3.97
C LEU A 278 -6.20 -11.90 2.97
N TYR A 279 -5.72 -11.47 1.81
CA TYR A 279 -5.15 -12.36 0.80
C TYR A 279 -3.63 -12.37 0.90
N TYR A 280 -3.03 -13.57 0.73
CA TYR A 280 -1.59 -13.75 0.66
C TYR A 280 -1.20 -14.40 -0.67
N TYR A 281 -0.38 -13.72 -1.43
CA TYR A 281 0.17 -14.11 -2.73
C TYR A 281 1.65 -14.46 -2.62
N LYS A 282 2.05 -15.58 -3.25
CA LYS A 282 3.43 -16.08 -3.19
C LYS A 282 4.05 -16.21 -4.56
#